data_6eccf2f0cc1b1d06947678dea0d834e1
#
_entry.id   6eccf2f0cc1b1d06947678dea0d834e1
#
_cell.length_a   1.000
_cell.length_b   1.000
_cell.length_c   1.000
_cell.angle_alpha   90.00
_cell.angle_beta   90.00
_cell.angle_gamma   90.00
#
_symmetry.space_group_name_H-M   'P 1'
#
loop_
_entity.id
_entity.type
_entity.pdbx_description
1 polymer ?
#
loop_
_entity_poly.entity_id
_entity_poly.type
_entity_poly.pdbx_seq_one_letter_code
_entity_poly.pdbx_strand_id
1 'polypeptide(L)'
;MINSYPFFEYTDKTLDYALFKTNDGVLDKVTGLTYTNMFDAQLDAVHSAMEEIKYSDVDIVVAETGWPSKGDPNQPYANKNNMLSLLEILNDCILYFSVKEYTRVLLDI
;
A
#
# COMPACT_ATOMS: atom_id res chain seq x y z
N MET A 1 3.32 12.22 -8.00
CA MET A 1 2.32 12.15 -6.91
C MET A 1 1.27 11.14 -7.31
N ILE A 2 0.94 10.21 -6.41
CA ILE A 2 -0.05 9.15 -6.65
C ILE A 2 -1.01 9.02 -5.47
N ASN A 3 -2.21 8.45 -5.73
CA ASN A 3 -3.14 7.99 -4.71
C ASN A 3 -3.14 6.46 -4.74
N SER A 4 -2.91 5.82 -3.59
CA SER A 4 -2.79 4.36 -3.48
C SER A 4 -3.68 3.86 -2.35
N TYR A 5 -4.75 3.15 -2.71
CA TYR A 5 -5.75 2.66 -1.77
C TYR A 5 -5.89 1.14 -1.88
N PRO A 6 -5.28 0.35 -1.00
CA PRO A 6 -5.49 -1.10 -0.96
C PRO A 6 -6.96 -1.52 -0.83
N PHE A 7 -7.80 -0.66 -0.26
CA PHE A 7 -9.23 -0.90 -0.12
C PHE A 7 -9.95 -1.17 -1.44
N PHE A 8 -9.54 -0.57 -2.54
CA PHE A 8 -10.23 -0.75 -3.82
C PHE A 8 -9.82 -2.02 -4.58
N GLU A 9 -8.75 -2.68 -4.15
CA GLU A 9 -8.19 -3.84 -4.85
C GLU A 9 -8.23 -5.14 -4.04
N TYR A 10 -8.63 -5.09 -2.75
CA TYR A 10 -8.71 -6.29 -1.94
C TYR A 10 -9.86 -7.20 -2.37
N THR A 11 -9.68 -8.48 -2.10
CA THR A 11 -10.72 -9.51 -2.13
C THR A 11 -10.80 -10.16 -0.74
N ASP A 12 -11.81 -10.98 -0.50
CA ASP A 12 -11.93 -11.73 0.77
C ASP A 12 -10.67 -12.56 1.08
N LYS A 13 -9.97 -13.03 0.04
CA LYS A 13 -8.73 -13.81 0.18
C LYS A 13 -7.48 -12.98 0.42
N THR A 14 -7.51 -11.70 0.08
CA THR A 14 -6.36 -10.77 0.16
C THR A 14 -6.56 -9.68 1.20
N LEU A 15 -7.56 -9.79 2.06
CA LEU A 15 -7.85 -8.79 3.07
C LEU A 15 -6.68 -8.58 4.04
N ASP A 16 -6.09 -9.66 4.56
CA ASP A 16 -4.94 -9.57 5.48
C ASP A 16 -3.72 -8.96 4.79
N TYR A 17 -3.50 -9.29 3.53
CA TYR A 17 -2.48 -8.69 2.68
C TYR A 17 -2.70 -7.18 2.47
N ALA A 18 -3.95 -6.75 2.25
CA ALA A 18 -4.31 -5.34 2.10
C ALA A 18 -4.19 -4.56 3.42
N LEU A 19 -4.35 -5.22 4.56
CA LEU A 19 -4.31 -4.64 5.91
C LEU A 19 -2.97 -4.81 6.63
N PHE A 20 -1.91 -5.23 5.95
CA PHE A 20 -0.58 -5.51 6.52
C PHE A 20 -0.59 -6.57 7.64
N LYS A 21 -1.62 -7.40 7.72
CA LYS A 21 -1.69 -8.51 8.68
C LYS A 21 -0.84 -9.67 8.18
N THR A 22 -0.50 -10.60 9.09
CA THR A 22 0.24 -11.82 8.74
C THR A 22 -0.47 -12.61 7.64
N ASN A 23 0.25 -12.90 6.56
CA ASN A 23 -0.23 -13.63 5.40
C ASN A 23 0.94 -14.33 4.68
N ASP A 24 0.64 -15.20 3.72
CA ASP A 24 1.64 -15.96 2.97
C ASP A 24 2.40 -15.12 1.92
N GLY A 25 1.98 -13.89 1.69
CA GLY A 25 2.52 -13.00 0.67
C GLY A 25 2.05 -13.36 -0.75
N VAL A 26 2.44 -12.51 -1.68
CA VAL A 26 2.19 -12.67 -3.12
C VAL A 26 3.52 -12.66 -3.86
N LEU A 27 3.82 -13.77 -4.54
CA LEU A 27 5.02 -13.89 -5.35
C LEU A 27 4.83 -13.20 -6.70
N ASP A 28 5.66 -12.21 -6.97
CA ASP A 28 5.84 -11.70 -8.32
C ASP A 28 6.76 -12.66 -9.12
N LYS A 29 6.19 -13.34 -10.10
CA LYS A 29 6.90 -14.32 -10.92
C LYS A 29 7.94 -13.71 -11.87
N VAL A 30 7.85 -12.42 -12.13
CA VAL A 30 8.77 -11.70 -13.03
C VAL A 30 10.06 -11.34 -12.29
N THR A 31 9.93 -10.75 -11.12
CA THR A 31 11.06 -10.30 -10.30
C THR A 31 11.55 -11.34 -9.31
N GLY A 32 10.73 -12.33 -8.97
CA GLY A 32 10.99 -13.31 -7.91
C GLY A 32 10.81 -12.75 -6.49
N LEU A 33 10.33 -11.52 -6.34
CA LEU A 33 10.06 -10.89 -5.05
C LEU A 33 8.74 -11.37 -4.48
N THR A 34 8.68 -11.52 -3.15
CA THR A 34 7.44 -11.82 -2.44
C THR A 34 7.02 -10.59 -1.64
N TYR A 35 5.87 -10.05 -1.98
CA TYR A 35 5.26 -8.93 -1.27
C TYR A 35 4.39 -9.44 -0.13
N THR A 36 4.54 -8.89 1.06
CA THR A 36 3.75 -9.23 2.25
C THR A 36 2.61 -8.25 2.52
N ASN A 37 2.50 -7.20 1.72
CA ASN A 37 1.38 -6.25 1.76
C ASN A 37 1.12 -5.64 0.38
N MET A 38 -0.12 -5.23 0.20
CA MET A 38 -0.61 -4.70 -1.09
C MET A 38 -0.07 -3.31 -1.38
N PHE A 39 0.17 -2.49 -0.36
CA PHE A 39 0.65 -1.12 -0.52
C PHE A 39 2.05 -1.10 -1.16
N ASP A 40 2.99 -1.89 -0.64
CA ASP A 40 4.33 -1.99 -1.21
C ASP A 40 4.29 -2.53 -2.64
N ALA A 41 3.45 -3.53 -2.92
CA ALA A 41 3.29 -4.05 -4.27
C ALA A 41 2.75 -3.00 -5.26
N GLN A 42 1.80 -2.15 -4.82
CA GLN A 42 1.29 -1.04 -5.63
C GLN A 42 2.37 0.00 -5.91
N LEU A 43 3.18 0.37 -4.90
CA LEU A 43 4.28 1.33 -5.09
C LEU A 43 5.36 0.80 -6.02
N ASP A 44 5.76 -0.46 -5.86
CA ASP A 44 6.74 -1.09 -6.75
C ASP A 44 6.24 -1.22 -8.19
N ALA A 45 4.96 -1.49 -8.38
CA ALA A 45 4.36 -1.50 -9.71
C ALA A 45 4.42 -0.11 -10.39
N VAL A 46 4.18 0.96 -9.63
CA VAL A 46 4.33 2.33 -10.14
C VAL A 46 5.80 2.63 -10.47
N HIS A 47 6.73 2.26 -9.58
CA HIS A 47 8.16 2.45 -9.81
C HIS A 47 8.63 1.70 -11.07
N SER A 48 8.23 0.45 -11.23
CA SER A 48 8.55 -0.36 -12.41
C SER A 48 7.99 0.25 -13.70
N ALA A 49 6.77 0.80 -13.65
CA ALA A 49 6.18 1.49 -14.79
C ALA A 49 6.95 2.79 -15.14
N MET A 50 7.41 3.53 -14.13
CA MET A 50 8.23 4.73 -14.34
C MET A 50 9.60 4.38 -14.91
N GLU A 51 10.21 3.28 -14.44
CA GLU A 51 11.48 2.78 -14.97
C GLU A 51 11.38 2.40 -16.45
N GLU A 52 10.30 1.73 -16.85
CA GLU A 52 10.04 1.35 -18.26
C GLU A 52 9.99 2.57 -19.18
N ILE A 53 9.43 3.68 -18.72
CA ILE A 53 9.35 4.94 -19.49
C ILE A 53 10.54 5.89 -19.21
N LYS A 54 11.60 5.42 -18.54
CA LYS A 54 12.86 6.15 -18.28
C LYS A 54 12.74 7.32 -17.31
N TYR A 55 11.86 7.21 -16.32
CA TYR A 55 11.69 8.20 -15.23
C TYR A 55 11.96 7.59 -13.84
N SER A 56 12.94 6.68 -13.74
CA SER A 56 13.33 6.05 -12.47
C SER A 56 14.02 7.01 -11.48
N ASP A 57 14.43 8.18 -11.93
CA ASP A 57 15.02 9.26 -11.14
C ASP A 57 14.00 10.20 -10.49
N VAL A 58 12.71 9.98 -10.73
CA VAL A 58 11.63 10.79 -10.17
C VAL A 58 11.08 10.15 -8.89
N ASP A 59 11.07 10.90 -7.80
CA ASP A 59 10.52 10.45 -6.52
C ASP A 59 9.01 10.17 -6.62
N ILE A 60 8.57 9.08 -5.99
CA ILE A 60 7.15 8.78 -5.82
C ILE A 60 6.67 9.41 -4.52
N VAL A 61 5.64 10.26 -4.60
CA VAL A 61 4.96 10.84 -3.45
C VAL A 61 3.54 10.26 -3.40
N VAL A 62 3.20 9.57 -2.33
CA VAL A 62 1.83 9.14 -2.08
C VAL A 62 1.08 10.30 -1.44
N ALA A 63 0.17 10.90 -2.19
CA ALA A 63 -0.63 12.02 -1.73
C ALA A 63 -1.81 11.58 -0.88
N GLU A 64 -2.38 10.42 -1.21
CA GLU A 64 -3.54 9.89 -0.50
C GLU A 64 -3.46 8.36 -0.39
N THR A 65 -3.80 7.87 0.80
CA THR A 65 -4.03 6.46 1.09
C THR A 65 -4.99 6.34 2.27
N GLY A 66 -5.51 5.16 2.53
CA GLY A 66 -6.33 4.94 3.71
C GLY A 66 -7.28 3.75 3.56
N TRP A 67 -8.14 3.62 4.58
CA TRP A 67 -9.18 2.60 4.66
C TRP A 67 -10.45 3.23 5.23
N PRO A 68 -11.65 2.97 4.67
CA PRO A 68 -12.87 3.58 5.16
C PRO A 68 -13.26 3.06 6.55
N SER A 69 -13.65 3.97 7.44
CA SER A 69 -14.13 3.63 8.78
C SER A 69 -15.57 3.12 8.81
N LYS A 70 -16.30 3.32 7.69
CA LYS A 70 -17.67 2.90 7.49
C LYS A 70 -17.92 2.70 6.00
N GLY A 71 -18.72 1.72 5.65
CA GLY A 71 -19.12 1.43 4.28
C GLY A 71 -20.59 1.02 4.18
N ASP A 72 -21.01 0.67 2.99
CA ASP A 72 -22.32 0.13 2.70
C ASP A 72 -22.48 -1.30 3.28
N PRO A 73 -23.70 -1.84 3.39
CA PRO A 73 -23.95 -3.19 3.92
C PRO A 73 -23.20 -4.31 3.18
N ASN A 74 -22.83 -4.10 1.91
CA ASN A 74 -22.07 -5.03 1.09
C ASN A 74 -20.54 -4.83 1.23
N GLN A 75 -20.09 -3.94 2.11
CA GLN A 75 -18.69 -3.66 2.40
C GLN A 75 -18.34 -3.96 3.87
N PRO A 76 -18.39 -5.22 4.31
CA PRO A 76 -18.28 -5.59 5.73
C PRO A 76 -16.91 -5.21 6.34
N TYR A 77 -15.88 -5.10 5.51
CA TYR A 77 -14.53 -4.78 5.95
C TYR A 77 -14.23 -3.27 5.99
N ALA A 78 -15.14 -2.42 5.49
CA ALA A 78 -15.12 -0.97 5.68
C ALA A 78 -15.57 -0.64 7.10
N ASN A 79 -14.65 -0.75 8.07
CA ASN A 79 -14.94 -0.54 9.48
C ASN A 79 -13.76 0.11 10.19
N LYS A 80 -14.05 0.66 11.37
CA LYS A 80 -13.08 1.43 12.17
C LYS A 80 -11.85 0.60 12.58
N ASN A 81 -12.01 -0.68 12.88
CA ASN A 81 -10.90 -1.53 13.32
C ASN A 81 -9.88 -1.73 12.19
N ASN A 82 -10.34 -2.01 10.98
CA ASN A 82 -9.48 -2.16 9.81
C ASN A 82 -8.82 -0.84 9.42
N MET A 83 -9.55 0.28 9.51
CA MET A 83 -8.99 1.62 9.32
C MET A 83 -7.84 1.89 10.30
N LEU A 84 -8.05 1.64 11.60
CA LEU A 84 -7.01 1.85 12.62
C LEU A 84 -5.80 0.92 12.39
N SER A 85 -6.02 -0.36 12.06
CA SER A 85 -4.93 -1.29 11.76
C SER A 85 -4.05 -0.80 10.61
N LEU A 86 -4.64 -0.27 9.55
CA LEU A 86 -3.89 0.28 8.43
C LEU A 86 -3.10 1.54 8.85
N LEU A 87 -3.75 2.48 9.56
CA LEU A 87 -3.13 3.74 9.95
C LEU A 87 -1.96 3.55 10.92
N GLU A 88 -2.06 2.64 11.87
CA GLU A 88 -0.97 2.31 12.81
C GLU A 88 0.29 1.88 12.05
N ILE A 89 0.15 0.98 11.08
CA ILE A 89 1.28 0.48 10.31
C ILE A 89 1.81 1.51 9.34
N LEU A 90 0.94 2.29 8.69
CA LEU A 90 1.39 3.37 7.81
C LEU A 90 2.20 4.42 8.57
N ASN A 91 1.81 4.77 9.80
CA ASN A 91 2.59 5.66 10.66
C ASN A 91 3.99 5.07 10.97
N ASP A 92 4.08 3.78 11.28
CA ASP A 92 5.35 3.11 11.51
C ASP A 92 6.18 3.01 10.21
N CYS A 93 5.56 2.74 9.07
CA CYS A 93 6.21 2.72 7.77
C CYS A 93 6.77 4.08 7.37
N ILE A 94 6.07 5.18 7.63
CA ILE A 94 6.56 6.54 7.35
C ILE A 94 7.88 6.81 8.08
N LEU A 95 8.00 6.37 9.33
CA LEU A 95 9.24 6.47 10.09
C LEU A 95 10.36 5.59 9.52
N TYR A 96 10.01 4.46 8.91
CA TYR A 96 10.98 3.50 8.36
C TYR A 96 11.44 3.87 6.94
N PHE A 97 10.58 4.43 6.10
CA PHE A 97 10.90 4.91 4.75
C PHE A 97 11.77 6.18 4.76
N SER A 98 11.79 6.92 5.85
CA SER A 98 12.72 8.04 6.06
C SER A 98 14.20 7.60 6.06
N VAL A 99 14.49 6.31 6.13
CA VAL A 99 15.85 5.73 6.28
C VAL A 99 16.34 5.01 5.01
N LYS A 100 15.48 4.68 4.07
CA LYS A 100 15.85 4.08 2.77
C LYS A 100 15.57 5.03 1.60
N GLU A 101 16.58 5.30 0.85
CA GLU A 101 16.81 6.32 -0.19
C GLU A 101 15.73 6.59 -1.26
N TYR A 102 14.49 6.11 -1.22
CA TYR A 102 13.63 6.17 -2.42
C TYR A 102 12.16 6.56 -2.25
N THR A 103 11.66 6.91 -1.09
CA THR A 103 10.26 7.37 -1.05
C THR A 103 9.98 8.30 0.13
N ARG A 104 9.65 9.56 -0.14
CA ARG A 104 8.97 10.42 0.83
C ARG A 104 7.48 10.14 0.73
N VAL A 105 6.95 9.47 1.74
CA VAL A 105 5.49 9.39 1.93
C VAL A 105 5.10 10.60 2.75
N LEU A 106 4.49 11.59 2.11
CA LEU A 106 3.80 12.68 2.80
C LEU A 106 2.34 12.28 2.89
N LEU A 107 1.88 11.95 4.09
CA LEU A 107 0.46 11.84 4.37
C LEU A 107 -0.03 13.23 4.75
N ASP A 108 -0.84 13.82 3.90
CA ASP A 108 -1.71 14.93 4.27
C ASP A 108 -2.98 14.30 4.88
N ILE A 109 -3.11 14.42 6.21
CA ILE A 109 -4.24 13.90 6.98
C ILE A 109 -5.24 15.04 7.21
#